data_29e141a25d335449361e8c803ea1b958
#
_entry.id   29e141a25d335449361e8c803ea1b958
#
_cell.length_a   1.000
_cell.length_b   1.000
_cell.length_c   1.000
_cell.angle_alpha   90.00
_cell.angle_beta   90.00
_cell.angle_gamma   90.00
#
_symmetry.space_group_name_H-M   'P 1'
#
loop_
_entity.id
_entity.type
_entity.pdbx_description
1 polymer ?
#
loop_
_entity_poly.entity_id
_entity_poly.type
_entity_poly.pdbx_seq_one_letter_code
_entity_poly.pdbx_strand_id
1 'polypeptide(L)'
;MAKGLNRVPVREQEPKVRATNFDEVCLGYNKDEAVEEAQRCLGCKNAKCITGCPVNINIPAFVAQVKEGNFEEAYKIIGESSALPAVCGRVCPQESQCEGKCVRGIKGDAVSIGKLERFVADWAKENGIKPVPAAEKNGHKIAVIGSGPAGLTCAGDLAKLGYDVTIFEALHKAGGVLSYGIPEFRLPKDKVVAAEIENVKSLGVKIETNVIIGKSVTIDELLKDEGFEAVFIGSGAGLPMFMGIPGENANGVFSANEFLTRNNLMKAFREDYDTPIVHGKKVAVVGGGNVAMDAARTALRLGAEVHVIYRRSEAELPARAEEVHHAKEEGIIFDLLTNPVEILTDDKDWVTGIRCIRMELGEPDASGRRRPVEIPGSEFEIEVDEVIMSLGTSPNPLISSTTYGLDVNRRKCIVAEEETGKTSKEGVYAGGDAVTGAATVILAMGAGKAGAKGIDEYIKSKNA
;
A
#
# COMPACT_ATOMS: atom_id res chain seq x y z
N MET A 1 -7.46 -37.35 12.20
CA MET A 1 -6.20 -37.23 11.41
C MET A 1 -5.57 -35.88 11.72
N ALA A 2 -4.26 -35.81 11.92
CA ALA A 2 -3.57 -34.56 12.11
C ALA A 2 -3.74 -33.72 10.81
N LYS A 3 -4.40 -32.58 10.92
CA LYS A 3 -4.58 -31.65 9.79
C LYS A 3 -3.21 -31.30 9.23
N GLY A 4 -3.05 -31.26 7.91
CA GLY A 4 -1.78 -31.09 7.20
C GLY A 4 -0.90 -29.98 7.78
N LEU A 5 0.40 -30.23 7.86
CA LEU A 5 1.38 -29.24 8.32
C LEU A 5 1.56 -28.13 7.28
N ASN A 6 1.38 -28.44 6.02
CA ASN A 6 1.54 -27.52 4.90
C ASN A 6 0.24 -26.78 4.61
N ARG A 7 0.35 -25.52 4.12
CA ARG A 7 -0.80 -24.75 3.63
C ARG A 7 -1.35 -25.33 2.34
N VAL A 8 -2.62 -25.08 2.06
CA VAL A 8 -3.20 -25.37 0.75
C VAL A 8 -2.51 -24.45 -0.28
N PRO A 9 -1.96 -25.02 -1.38
CA PRO A 9 -1.31 -24.21 -2.41
C PRO A 9 -2.28 -23.20 -3.02
N VAL A 10 -1.82 -21.97 -3.22
CA VAL A 10 -2.59 -20.96 -3.92
C VAL A 10 -2.35 -21.11 -5.42
N ARG A 11 -3.40 -20.99 -6.19
CA ARG A 11 -3.30 -20.99 -7.67
C ARG A 11 -2.73 -19.67 -8.15
N GLU A 12 -1.81 -19.75 -9.09
CA GLU A 12 -1.14 -18.60 -9.70
C GLU A 12 -0.96 -18.83 -11.19
N GLN A 13 -0.80 -17.74 -11.96
CA GLN A 13 -0.38 -17.84 -13.34
C GLN A 13 1.06 -18.37 -13.43
N GLU A 14 1.32 -19.21 -14.44
CA GLU A 14 2.67 -19.70 -14.75
C GLU A 14 3.66 -18.54 -14.95
N PRO A 15 4.90 -18.59 -14.40
CA PRO A 15 5.83 -17.47 -14.38
C PRO A 15 6.10 -16.84 -15.76
N LYS A 16 6.31 -17.67 -16.79
CA LYS A 16 6.57 -17.18 -18.15
C LYS A 16 5.34 -16.54 -18.81
N VAL A 17 4.14 -16.96 -18.40
CA VAL A 17 2.88 -16.39 -18.90
C VAL A 17 2.62 -15.06 -18.20
N ARG A 18 2.69 -15.03 -16.87
CA ARG A 18 2.40 -13.82 -16.09
C ARG A 18 3.40 -12.69 -16.34
N ALA A 19 4.63 -13.01 -16.76
CA ALA A 19 5.65 -12.03 -17.12
C ALA A 19 5.31 -11.21 -18.38
N THR A 20 4.29 -11.59 -19.15
CA THR A 20 3.94 -10.97 -20.44
C THR A 20 2.54 -10.31 -20.44
N ASN A 21 1.85 -10.29 -19.31
CA ASN A 21 0.52 -9.71 -19.21
C ASN A 21 0.30 -8.95 -17.89
N PHE A 22 -0.77 -8.16 -17.83
CA PHE A 22 -1.14 -7.38 -16.64
C PHE A 22 -2.32 -7.98 -15.86
N ASP A 23 -2.74 -9.20 -16.17
CA ASP A 23 -3.76 -9.91 -15.43
C ASP A 23 -3.28 -10.28 -14.01
N GLU A 24 -4.22 -10.42 -13.08
CA GLU A 24 -3.90 -10.73 -11.69
C GLU A 24 -3.11 -12.04 -11.57
N VAL A 25 -1.92 -11.97 -10.99
CA VAL A 25 -0.98 -13.11 -10.86
C VAL A 25 -1.53 -14.20 -9.97
N CYS A 26 -1.93 -13.84 -8.75
CA CYS A 26 -2.49 -14.77 -7.78
C CYS A 26 -3.99 -14.96 -8.06
N LEU A 27 -4.43 -16.19 -8.32
CA LEU A 27 -5.83 -16.48 -8.64
C LEU A 27 -6.69 -16.74 -7.39
N GLY A 28 -6.06 -16.84 -6.22
CA GLY A 28 -6.75 -17.07 -4.95
C GLY A 28 -7.29 -18.50 -4.78
N TYR A 29 -8.01 -18.72 -3.69
CA TYR A 29 -8.68 -19.99 -3.40
C TYR A 29 -10.08 -20.07 -4.05
N ASN A 30 -10.48 -21.27 -4.45
CA ASN A 30 -11.88 -21.60 -4.64
C ASN A 30 -12.53 -21.97 -3.29
N LYS A 31 -13.82 -22.29 -3.30
CA LYS A 31 -14.60 -22.63 -2.10
C LYS A 31 -14.00 -23.82 -1.32
N ASP A 32 -13.64 -24.88 -2.01
CA ASP A 32 -13.17 -26.10 -1.39
C ASP A 32 -11.77 -25.90 -0.79
N GLU A 33 -10.87 -25.24 -1.52
CA GLU A 33 -9.53 -24.86 -1.07
C GLU A 33 -9.59 -23.94 0.17
N ALA A 34 -10.50 -22.98 0.18
CA ALA A 34 -10.69 -22.07 1.31
C ALA A 34 -11.18 -22.81 2.56
N VAL A 35 -12.16 -23.71 2.42
CA VAL A 35 -12.66 -24.52 3.53
C VAL A 35 -11.58 -25.46 4.05
N GLU A 36 -10.80 -26.10 3.16
CA GLU A 36 -9.69 -26.97 3.53
C GLU A 36 -8.61 -26.18 4.31
N GLU A 37 -8.19 -25.01 3.81
CA GLU A 37 -7.22 -24.17 4.51
C GLU A 37 -7.75 -23.67 5.85
N ALA A 38 -9.02 -23.27 5.93
CA ALA A 38 -9.65 -22.85 7.17
C ALA A 38 -9.68 -23.96 8.24
N GLN A 39 -9.78 -25.24 7.83
CA GLN A 39 -9.72 -26.39 8.75
C GLN A 39 -8.38 -26.52 9.45
N ARG A 40 -7.30 -25.91 8.94
CA ARG A 40 -5.98 -25.90 9.58
C ARG A 40 -5.92 -24.98 10.81
N CYS A 41 -6.84 -24.02 10.92
CA CYS A 41 -6.88 -23.12 12.07
C CYS A 41 -7.22 -23.86 13.36
N LEU A 42 -6.45 -23.59 14.42
CA LEU A 42 -6.62 -24.22 15.73
C LEU A 42 -7.69 -23.57 16.61
N GLY A 43 -8.24 -22.41 16.22
CA GLY A 43 -9.20 -21.67 17.03
C GLY A 43 -8.60 -21.25 18.39
N CYS A 44 -7.39 -20.69 18.40
CA CYS A 44 -6.64 -20.38 19.62
C CYS A 44 -7.41 -19.43 20.54
N LYS A 45 -7.50 -19.76 21.84
CA LYS A 45 -8.15 -18.88 22.85
C LYS A 45 -7.42 -17.53 22.99
N ASN A 46 -6.08 -17.53 22.91
CA ASN A 46 -5.22 -16.34 22.91
C ASN A 46 -4.55 -16.21 21.53
N ALA A 47 -5.33 -15.79 20.54
CA ALA A 47 -4.93 -15.78 19.15
C ALA A 47 -3.97 -14.62 18.85
N LYS A 48 -2.66 -14.90 18.84
CA LYS A 48 -1.63 -13.90 18.54
C LYS A 48 -1.74 -13.31 17.12
N CYS A 49 -2.41 -13.98 16.19
CA CYS A 49 -2.67 -13.47 14.86
C CYS A 49 -3.53 -12.17 14.89
N ILE A 50 -4.46 -12.04 15.86
CA ILE A 50 -5.25 -10.80 16.05
C ILE A 50 -4.32 -9.63 16.34
N THR A 51 -3.42 -9.75 17.31
CA THR A 51 -2.46 -8.70 17.67
C THR A 51 -1.38 -8.45 16.63
N GLY A 52 -1.26 -9.36 15.66
CA GLY A 52 -0.42 -9.19 14.48
C GLY A 52 -1.11 -8.42 13.34
N CYS A 53 -2.42 -8.16 13.46
CA CYS A 53 -3.18 -7.39 12.49
C CYS A 53 -3.33 -5.94 12.98
N PRO A 54 -2.82 -4.93 12.24
CA PRO A 54 -2.90 -3.51 12.65
C PRO A 54 -4.32 -2.96 12.86
N VAL A 55 -5.33 -3.62 12.29
CA VAL A 55 -6.75 -3.26 12.49
C VAL A 55 -7.50 -4.25 13.38
N ASN A 56 -6.80 -5.22 13.99
CA ASN A 56 -7.32 -6.18 14.96
C ASN A 56 -8.53 -7.01 14.49
N ILE A 57 -8.50 -7.51 13.23
CA ILE A 57 -9.53 -8.43 12.73
C ILE A 57 -9.63 -9.65 13.66
N ASN A 58 -10.85 -10.05 14.02
CA ASN A 58 -11.09 -11.29 14.77
C ASN A 58 -10.87 -12.52 13.87
N ILE A 59 -9.59 -12.82 13.62
CA ILE A 59 -9.15 -13.86 12.68
C ILE A 59 -9.70 -15.25 13.02
N PRO A 60 -9.63 -15.76 14.27
CA PRO A 60 -10.20 -17.06 14.57
C PRO A 60 -11.71 -17.15 14.30
N ALA A 61 -12.45 -16.07 14.54
CA ALA A 61 -13.89 -16.04 14.34
C ALA A 61 -14.26 -16.13 12.86
N PHE A 62 -13.66 -15.26 12.00
CA PHE A 62 -13.98 -15.34 10.57
C PHE A 62 -13.50 -16.65 9.93
N VAL A 63 -12.34 -17.18 10.33
CA VAL A 63 -11.84 -18.47 9.82
C VAL A 63 -12.73 -19.62 10.25
N ALA A 64 -13.31 -19.57 11.45
CA ALA A 64 -14.29 -20.56 11.88
C ALA A 64 -15.55 -20.55 11.00
N GLN A 65 -16.04 -19.37 10.61
CA GLN A 65 -17.17 -19.25 9.69
C GLN A 65 -16.83 -19.75 8.27
N VAL A 66 -15.64 -19.47 7.77
CA VAL A 66 -15.18 -20.05 6.48
C VAL A 66 -15.15 -21.56 6.54
N LYS A 67 -14.66 -22.16 7.63
CA LYS A 67 -14.62 -23.59 7.84
C LYS A 67 -16.01 -24.25 7.79
N GLU A 68 -17.04 -23.59 8.31
CA GLU A 68 -18.43 -24.07 8.31
C GLU A 68 -19.19 -23.69 7.01
N GLY A 69 -18.55 -22.96 6.09
CA GLY A 69 -19.17 -22.51 4.82
C GLY A 69 -20.07 -21.26 4.95
N ASN A 70 -20.04 -20.58 6.09
CA ASN A 70 -20.82 -19.38 6.40
C ASN A 70 -20.09 -18.11 5.94
N PHE A 71 -19.88 -17.94 4.63
CA PHE A 71 -19.00 -16.89 4.09
C PHE A 71 -19.55 -15.47 4.29
N GLU A 72 -20.87 -15.29 4.29
CA GLU A 72 -21.50 -14.01 4.60
C GLU A 72 -21.19 -13.55 6.04
N GLU A 73 -21.29 -14.47 6.99
CA GLU A 73 -20.96 -14.17 8.39
C GLU A 73 -19.46 -13.90 8.56
N ALA A 74 -18.60 -14.66 7.85
CA ALA A 74 -17.17 -14.38 7.82
C ALA A 74 -16.87 -12.95 7.30
N TYR A 75 -17.58 -12.51 6.25
CA TYR A 75 -17.43 -11.15 5.71
C TYR A 75 -17.87 -10.08 6.72
N LYS A 76 -18.99 -10.27 7.43
CA LYS A 76 -19.45 -9.35 8.47
C LYS A 76 -18.43 -9.20 9.59
N ILE A 77 -17.86 -10.32 10.08
CA ILE A 77 -16.81 -10.30 11.12
C ILE A 77 -15.56 -9.53 10.64
N ILE A 78 -15.12 -9.73 9.41
CA ILE A 78 -14.00 -8.96 8.86
C ILE A 78 -14.36 -7.47 8.78
N GLY A 79 -15.56 -7.14 8.31
CA GLY A 79 -16.06 -5.78 8.11
C GLY A 79 -16.22 -4.95 9.39
N GLU A 80 -16.28 -5.57 10.57
CA GLU A 80 -16.23 -4.86 11.86
C GLU A 80 -14.91 -4.12 12.07
N SER A 81 -13.81 -4.64 11.51
CA SER A 81 -12.47 -4.12 11.71
C SER A 81 -11.81 -3.58 10.45
N SER A 82 -12.10 -4.16 9.28
CA SER A 82 -11.45 -3.82 8.00
C SER A 82 -12.45 -3.18 7.03
N ALA A 83 -12.10 -1.99 6.53
CA ALA A 83 -12.87 -1.31 5.48
C ALA A 83 -12.51 -1.79 4.06
N LEU A 84 -11.37 -2.45 3.87
CA LEU A 84 -10.80 -2.80 2.56
C LEU A 84 -10.29 -4.26 2.52
N PRO A 85 -11.14 -5.27 2.84
CA PRO A 85 -10.69 -6.65 2.99
C PRO A 85 -10.16 -7.27 1.69
N ALA A 86 -10.75 -6.96 0.54
CA ALA A 86 -10.28 -7.48 -0.74
C ALA A 86 -8.90 -6.94 -1.13
N VAL A 87 -8.58 -5.71 -0.73
CA VAL A 87 -7.26 -5.10 -0.87
C VAL A 87 -6.28 -5.76 0.11
N CYS A 88 -6.61 -5.82 1.41
CA CYS A 88 -5.74 -6.36 2.45
C CYS A 88 -5.34 -7.81 2.18
N GLY A 89 -6.27 -8.65 1.77
CA GLY A 89 -6.02 -10.04 1.41
C GLY A 89 -5.03 -10.24 0.26
N ARG A 90 -4.82 -9.18 -0.58
CA ARG A 90 -3.87 -9.17 -1.70
C ARG A 90 -2.51 -8.56 -1.35
N VAL A 91 -2.49 -7.46 -0.60
CA VAL A 91 -1.28 -6.61 -0.50
C VAL A 91 -0.63 -6.53 0.87
N CYS A 92 -1.29 -7.00 1.94
CA CYS A 92 -0.68 -7.03 3.28
C CYS A 92 0.56 -7.91 3.31
N PRO A 93 1.62 -7.53 4.04
CA PRO A 93 2.77 -8.39 4.31
C PRO A 93 2.44 -9.38 5.44
N GLN A 94 1.53 -10.33 5.16
CA GLN A 94 0.98 -11.25 6.16
C GLN A 94 2.06 -12.06 6.87
N GLU A 95 3.15 -12.39 6.17
CA GLU A 95 4.30 -13.14 6.67
C GLU A 95 4.99 -12.47 7.87
N SER A 96 4.94 -11.14 7.95
CA SER A 96 5.49 -10.36 9.07
C SER A 96 4.41 -9.91 10.07
N GLN A 97 3.15 -10.09 9.75
CA GLN A 97 1.99 -9.62 10.53
C GLN A 97 1.19 -10.80 11.10
N CYS A 98 -0.06 -10.98 10.68
CA CYS A 98 -0.97 -11.99 11.22
C CYS A 98 -0.47 -13.42 11.04
N GLU A 99 0.02 -13.78 9.85
CA GLU A 99 0.57 -15.13 9.59
C GLU A 99 1.89 -15.36 10.34
N GLY A 100 2.75 -14.34 10.43
CA GLY A 100 3.99 -14.38 11.21
C GLY A 100 3.77 -14.61 12.73
N LYS A 101 2.56 -14.36 13.24
CA LYS A 101 2.16 -14.64 14.63
C LYS A 101 1.34 -15.93 14.77
N CYS A 102 1.05 -16.62 13.69
CA CYS A 102 0.26 -17.85 13.72
C CYS A 102 1.06 -19.00 14.33
N VAL A 103 0.53 -19.62 15.39
CA VAL A 103 1.19 -20.73 16.10
C VAL A 103 1.40 -21.99 15.23
N ARG A 104 0.64 -22.12 14.14
CA ARG A 104 0.88 -23.20 13.15
C ARG A 104 2.25 -23.10 12.51
N GLY A 105 2.75 -21.85 12.31
CA GLY A 105 4.07 -21.58 11.75
C GLY A 105 5.25 -22.09 12.59
N ILE A 106 5.04 -22.54 13.83
CA ILE A 106 6.09 -23.11 14.69
C ILE A 106 6.51 -24.52 14.23
N LYS A 107 5.58 -25.32 13.71
CA LYS A 107 5.80 -26.73 13.34
C LYS A 107 5.45 -27.05 11.88
N GLY A 108 5.11 -26.07 11.09
CA GLY A 108 4.72 -26.20 9.69
C GLY A 108 4.42 -24.82 9.13
N ASP A 109 3.55 -24.73 8.13
CA ASP A 109 3.15 -23.44 7.56
C ASP A 109 2.07 -22.76 8.42
N ALA A 110 2.16 -21.46 8.58
CA ALA A 110 1.07 -20.64 9.09
C ALA A 110 -0.22 -20.86 8.27
N VAL A 111 -1.38 -20.62 8.86
CA VAL A 111 -2.63 -20.55 8.10
C VAL A 111 -2.55 -19.38 7.13
N SER A 112 -2.98 -19.57 5.88
CA SER A 112 -2.99 -18.54 4.83
C SER A 112 -4.12 -17.53 5.08
N ILE A 113 -3.97 -16.74 6.15
CA ILE A 113 -5.00 -15.82 6.65
C ILE A 113 -5.39 -14.79 5.58
N GLY A 114 -4.39 -14.19 4.92
CA GLY A 114 -4.66 -13.21 3.86
C GLY A 114 -5.38 -13.80 2.66
N LYS A 115 -5.06 -15.03 2.27
CA LYS A 115 -5.75 -15.70 1.15
C LYS A 115 -7.21 -16.07 1.52
N LEU A 116 -7.48 -16.39 2.79
CA LEU A 116 -8.83 -16.60 3.30
C LEU A 116 -9.62 -15.28 3.37
N GLU A 117 -9.00 -14.19 3.84
CA GLU A 117 -9.61 -12.84 3.83
C GLU A 117 -9.97 -12.41 2.41
N ARG A 118 -9.05 -12.58 1.46
CA ARG A 118 -9.30 -12.35 0.04
C ARG A 118 -10.48 -13.16 -0.48
N PHE A 119 -10.49 -14.47 -0.22
CA PHE A 119 -11.57 -15.35 -0.67
C PHE A 119 -12.93 -14.87 -0.17
N VAL A 120 -13.04 -14.54 1.11
CA VAL A 120 -14.29 -14.06 1.71
C VAL A 120 -14.75 -12.75 1.08
N ALA A 121 -13.83 -11.80 0.85
CA ALA A 121 -14.15 -10.52 0.24
C ALA A 121 -14.56 -10.66 -1.24
N ASP A 122 -13.86 -11.47 -2.01
CA ASP A 122 -14.19 -11.74 -3.42
C ASP A 122 -15.55 -12.45 -3.52
N TRP A 123 -15.80 -13.46 -2.67
CA TRP A 123 -17.09 -14.16 -2.59
C TRP A 123 -18.24 -13.21 -2.23
N ALA A 124 -18.06 -12.34 -1.25
CA ALA A 124 -19.08 -11.38 -0.84
C ALA A 124 -19.45 -10.44 -2.00
N LYS A 125 -18.46 -9.93 -2.71
CA LYS A 125 -18.67 -9.10 -3.90
C LYS A 125 -19.45 -9.86 -5.00
N GLU A 126 -19.04 -11.09 -5.32
CA GLU A 126 -19.70 -11.93 -6.35
C GLU A 126 -21.15 -12.24 -6.01
N ASN A 127 -21.48 -12.34 -4.71
CA ASN A 127 -22.83 -12.58 -4.22
C ASN A 127 -23.61 -11.31 -3.86
N GLY A 128 -23.08 -10.11 -4.16
CA GLY A 128 -23.75 -8.84 -3.94
C GLY A 128 -23.93 -8.47 -2.47
N ILE A 129 -23.14 -9.06 -1.56
CA ILE A 129 -23.20 -8.76 -0.13
C ILE A 129 -22.64 -7.35 0.10
N LYS A 130 -23.37 -6.53 0.81
CA LYS A 130 -23.00 -5.15 1.13
C LYS A 130 -22.43 -5.03 2.56
N PRO A 131 -21.61 -4.00 2.83
CA PRO A 131 -21.23 -3.66 4.20
C PRO A 131 -22.45 -3.45 5.11
N VAL A 132 -22.24 -3.59 6.42
CA VAL A 132 -23.28 -3.26 7.40
C VAL A 132 -23.72 -1.81 7.20
N PRO A 133 -25.02 -1.52 7.12
CA PRO A 133 -25.53 -0.16 6.93
C PRO A 133 -25.00 0.81 7.99
N ALA A 134 -24.80 2.07 7.59
CA ALA A 134 -24.45 3.14 8.52
C ALA A 134 -25.59 3.43 9.51
N ALA A 135 -25.27 3.99 10.66
CA ALA A 135 -26.23 4.55 11.59
C ALA A 135 -27.00 5.74 10.96
N GLU A 136 -28.12 6.13 11.58
CA GLU A 136 -28.83 7.35 11.21
C GLU A 136 -27.90 8.57 11.32
N LYS A 137 -28.10 9.55 10.45
CA LYS A 137 -27.28 10.77 10.42
C LYS A 137 -27.39 11.54 11.74
N ASN A 138 -26.24 11.86 12.32
CA ASN A 138 -26.13 12.62 13.58
C ASN A 138 -26.03 14.15 13.38
N GLY A 139 -25.97 14.62 12.14
CA GLY A 139 -25.95 16.05 11.78
C GLY A 139 -24.56 16.69 11.75
N HIS A 140 -23.51 15.97 12.13
CA HIS A 140 -22.14 16.47 12.16
C HIS A 140 -21.40 16.20 10.85
N LYS A 141 -20.67 17.20 10.33
CA LYS A 141 -19.94 17.13 9.06
C LYS A 141 -18.44 16.99 9.28
N ILE A 142 -17.82 16.01 8.64
CA ILE A 142 -16.38 15.75 8.73
C ILE A 142 -15.77 15.78 7.34
N ALA A 143 -14.64 16.49 7.20
CA ALA A 143 -13.82 16.49 5.98
C ALA A 143 -12.68 15.49 6.12
N VAL A 144 -12.41 14.72 5.06
CA VAL A 144 -11.28 13.81 4.96
C VAL A 144 -10.43 14.21 3.75
N ILE A 145 -9.15 14.43 3.94
CA ILE A 145 -8.22 14.85 2.88
C ILE A 145 -7.42 13.64 2.40
N GLY A 146 -7.67 13.24 1.15
CA GLY A 146 -7.09 12.06 0.52
C GLY A 146 -7.94 10.81 0.63
N SER A 147 -8.12 10.13 -0.50
CA SER A 147 -8.90 8.90 -0.63
C SER A 147 -8.06 7.62 -0.63
N GLY A 148 -6.84 7.69 -0.09
CA GLY A 148 -6.01 6.52 0.14
C GLY A 148 -6.53 5.65 1.29
N PRO A 149 -5.83 4.55 1.63
CA PRO A 149 -6.29 3.60 2.65
C PRO A 149 -6.66 4.23 4.00
N ALA A 150 -5.88 5.22 4.47
CA ALA A 150 -6.15 5.93 5.72
C ALA A 150 -7.47 6.72 5.64
N GLY A 151 -7.63 7.50 4.56
CA GLY A 151 -8.83 8.33 4.37
C GLY A 151 -10.09 7.51 4.14
N LEU A 152 -10.04 6.47 3.31
CA LEU A 152 -11.17 5.57 3.08
C LEU A 152 -11.62 4.87 4.38
N THR A 153 -10.66 4.43 5.21
CA THR A 153 -10.96 3.76 6.48
C THR A 153 -11.55 4.75 7.49
N CYS A 154 -10.94 5.93 7.65
CA CYS A 154 -11.45 6.98 8.54
C CYS A 154 -12.88 7.38 8.14
N ALA A 155 -13.11 7.64 6.85
CA ALA A 155 -14.41 8.03 6.33
C ALA A 155 -15.47 6.92 6.52
N GLY A 156 -15.11 5.67 6.22
CA GLY A 156 -16.02 4.54 6.41
C GLY A 156 -16.41 4.32 7.87
N ASP A 157 -15.44 4.38 8.78
CA ASP A 157 -15.72 4.20 10.21
C ASP A 157 -16.56 5.36 10.78
N LEU A 158 -16.29 6.61 10.39
CA LEU A 158 -17.12 7.76 10.77
C LEU A 158 -18.53 7.68 10.17
N ALA A 159 -18.67 7.26 8.91
CA ALA A 159 -19.99 7.10 8.29
C ALA A 159 -20.83 6.04 9.03
N LYS A 160 -20.22 4.92 9.46
CA LYS A 160 -20.89 3.90 10.28
C LYS A 160 -21.44 4.48 11.59
N LEU A 161 -20.82 5.53 12.14
CA LEU A 161 -21.28 6.25 13.35
C LEU A 161 -22.31 7.35 13.05
N GLY A 162 -22.73 7.53 11.80
CA GLY A 162 -23.76 8.48 11.40
C GLY A 162 -23.23 9.87 10.99
N TYR A 163 -21.93 10.10 10.93
CA TYR A 163 -21.35 11.35 10.45
C TYR A 163 -21.61 11.58 8.96
N ASP A 164 -21.77 12.85 8.55
CA ASP A 164 -21.79 13.25 7.14
C ASP A 164 -20.36 13.51 6.67
N VAL A 165 -19.78 12.55 5.96
CA VAL A 165 -18.36 12.57 5.60
C VAL A 165 -18.17 12.90 4.13
N THR A 166 -17.29 13.87 3.85
CA THR A 166 -16.83 14.19 2.50
C THR A 166 -15.32 13.97 2.41
N ILE A 167 -14.89 13.13 1.47
CA ILE A 167 -13.48 12.94 1.11
C ILE A 167 -13.15 13.90 -0.04
N PHE A 168 -12.08 14.68 0.12
CA PHE A 168 -11.49 15.52 -0.93
C PHE A 168 -10.23 14.85 -1.47
N GLU A 169 -10.24 14.54 -2.77
CA GLU A 169 -9.16 13.85 -3.47
C GLU A 169 -8.54 14.76 -4.53
N ALA A 170 -7.22 14.89 -4.50
CA ALA A 170 -6.49 15.73 -5.45
C ALA A 170 -6.48 15.16 -6.87
N LEU A 171 -6.48 13.85 -7.02
CA LEU A 171 -6.47 13.17 -8.31
C LEU A 171 -7.88 13.03 -8.89
N HIS A 172 -7.95 12.71 -10.19
CA HIS A 172 -9.21 12.47 -10.90
C HIS A 172 -9.87 11.12 -10.57
N LYS A 173 -9.17 10.24 -9.85
CA LYS A 173 -9.67 8.95 -9.36
C LYS A 173 -9.33 8.77 -7.89
N ALA A 174 -10.29 8.25 -7.14
CA ALA A 174 -10.10 7.88 -5.76
C ALA A 174 -9.25 6.60 -5.61
N GLY A 175 -8.71 6.39 -4.40
CA GLY A 175 -7.95 5.20 -4.01
C GLY A 175 -6.50 5.47 -3.62
N GLY A 176 -5.95 6.66 -3.92
CA GLY A 176 -4.56 6.99 -3.61
C GLY A 176 -3.60 5.94 -4.18
N VAL A 177 -2.65 5.45 -3.36
CA VAL A 177 -1.65 4.45 -3.75
C VAL A 177 -2.26 3.14 -4.29
N LEU A 178 -3.48 2.80 -3.90
CA LEU A 178 -4.19 1.63 -4.43
C LEU A 178 -4.47 1.78 -5.93
N SER A 179 -4.69 3.01 -6.39
CA SER A 179 -5.00 3.34 -7.77
C SER A 179 -3.77 3.69 -8.60
N TYR A 180 -2.83 4.50 -8.06
CA TYR A 180 -1.69 4.96 -8.83
C TYR A 180 -0.41 4.12 -8.63
N GLY A 181 -0.22 3.50 -7.44
CA GLY A 181 1.06 2.91 -7.07
C GLY A 181 1.14 1.40 -7.28
N ILE A 182 0.17 0.64 -6.77
CA ILE A 182 0.21 -0.82 -6.83
C ILE A 182 -0.20 -1.30 -8.23
N PRO A 183 0.55 -2.20 -8.91
CA PRO A 183 0.24 -2.63 -10.27
C PRO A 183 -1.06 -3.42 -10.41
N GLU A 184 -1.64 -3.39 -11.62
CA GLU A 184 -2.87 -4.11 -12.00
C GLU A 184 -2.75 -5.62 -11.73
N PHE A 185 -1.60 -6.23 -12.04
CA PHE A 185 -1.35 -7.65 -11.84
C PHE A 185 -1.25 -8.10 -10.37
N ARG A 186 -1.17 -7.17 -9.41
CA ARG A 186 -1.24 -7.41 -7.96
C ARG A 186 -2.57 -7.00 -7.36
N LEU A 187 -3.11 -5.89 -7.82
CA LEU A 187 -4.32 -5.26 -7.29
C LEU A 187 -5.15 -4.68 -8.44
N PRO A 188 -6.07 -5.45 -9.02
CA PRO A 188 -6.93 -5.01 -10.11
C PRO A 188 -7.76 -3.77 -9.74
N LYS A 189 -7.68 -2.70 -10.57
CA LYS A 189 -8.30 -1.40 -10.25
C LYS A 189 -9.81 -1.45 -10.37
N ASP A 190 -10.29 -1.87 -11.54
CA ASP A 190 -11.72 -1.81 -11.85
C ASP A 190 -12.50 -2.91 -11.10
N LYS A 191 -11.87 -4.07 -10.84
CA LYS A 191 -12.52 -5.21 -10.19
C LYS A 191 -12.44 -5.19 -8.66
N VAL A 192 -11.37 -4.64 -8.09
CA VAL A 192 -11.12 -4.72 -6.64
C VAL A 192 -11.17 -3.34 -6.01
N VAL A 193 -10.28 -2.42 -6.43
CA VAL A 193 -10.18 -1.09 -5.80
C VAL A 193 -11.48 -0.30 -5.95
N ALA A 194 -12.07 -0.27 -7.15
CA ALA A 194 -13.33 0.41 -7.39
C ALA A 194 -14.48 -0.18 -6.55
N ALA A 195 -14.54 -1.51 -6.42
CA ALA A 195 -15.58 -2.16 -5.62
C ALA A 195 -15.49 -1.82 -4.13
N GLU A 196 -14.26 -1.77 -3.57
CA GLU A 196 -14.05 -1.37 -2.19
C GLU A 196 -14.40 0.11 -1.94
N ILE A 197 -14.07 0.99 -2.89
CA ILE A 197 -14.46 2.41 -2.83
C ILE A 197 -15.99 2.54 -2.88
N GLU A 198 -16.69 1.81 -3.75
CA GLU A 198 -18.14 1.81 -3.81
C GLU A 198 -18.77 1.27 -2.51
N ASN A 199 -18.14 0.32 -1.84
CA ASN A 199 -18.57 -0.14 -0.52
C ASN A 199 -18.51 0.99 0.51
N VAL A 200 -17.43 1.79 0.52
CA VAL A 200 -17.32 2.97 1.40
C VAL A 200 -18.36 4.03 1.03
N LYS A 201 -18.57 4.32 -0.25
CA LYS A 201 -19.61 5.25 -0.72
C LYS A 201 -21.01 4.79 -0.34
N SER A 202 -21.28 3.49 -0.34
CA SER A 202 -22.59 2.93 0.03
C SER A 202 -22.97 3.20 1.48
N LEU A 203 -22.01 3.55 2.34
CA LEU A 203 -22.22 4.04 3.71
C LEU A 203 -22.66 5.52 3.77
N GLY A 204 -22.79 6.19 2.63
CA GLY A 204 -23.16 7.60 2.52
C GLY A 204 -21.98 8.57 2.50
N VAL A 205 -20.75 8.08 2.32
CA VAL A 205 -19.54 8.91 2.13
C VAL A 205 -19.58 9.55 0.75
N LYS A 206 -19.37 10.87 0.69
CA LYS A 206 -19.16 11.61 -0.55
C LYS A 206 -17.68 11.66 -0.89
N ILE A 207 -17.32 11.56 -2.18
CA ILE A 207 -15.94 11.70 -2.66
C ILE A 207 -15.92 12.76 -3.75
N GLU A 208 -15.19 13.84 -3.52
CA GLU A 208 -14.98 14.92 -4.47
C GLU A 208 -13.54 14.85 -4.99
N THR A 209 -13.40 14.52 -6.28
CA THR A 209 -12.11 14.41 -6.97
C THR A 209 -11.70 15.76 -7.59
N ASN A 210 -10.41 15.90 -7.95
CA ASN A 210 -9.81 17.12 -8.51
C ASN A 210 -9.87 18.33 -7.56
N VAL A 211 -9.91 18.07 -6.24
CA VAL A 211 -9.87 19.11 -5.21
C VAL A 211 -8.55 19.05 -4.45
N ILE A 212 -7.71 20.07 -4.66
CA ILE A 212 -6.36 20.11 -4.07
C ILE A 212 -6.42 20.99 -2.81
N ILE A 213 -6.45 20.36 -1.64
CA ILE A 213 -6.43 21.10 -0.36
C ILE A 213 -5.11 21.84 -0.20
N GLY A 214 -5.21 23.12 0.16
CA GLY A 214 -4.11 24.08 0.17
C GLY A 214 -3.92 24.85 -1.14
N LYS A 215 -4.76 24.58 -2.18
CA LYS A 215 -4.82 25.32 -3.45
C LYS A 215 -6.25 25.70 -3.81
N SER A 216 -7.15 24.73 -3.95
CA SER A 216 -8.56 24.98 -4.28
C SER A 216 -9.33 25.51 -3.07
N VAL A 217 -9.08 24.94 -1.93
CA VAL A 217 -9.64 25.29 -0.61
C VAL A 217 -8.61 24.93 0.47
N THR A 218 -8.56 25.72 1.54
CA THR A 218 -7.68 25.48 2.69
C THR A 218 -8.39 24.73 3.81
N ILE A 219 -7.64 24.17 4.76
CA ILE A 219 -8.22 23.53 5.96
C ILE A 219 -8.99 24.56 6.80
N ASP A 220 -8.50 25.80 6.89
CA ASP A 220 -9.18 26.87 7.62
C ASP A 220 -10.53 27.24 7.00
N GLU A 221 -10.63 27.30 5.67
CA GLU A 221 -11.89 27.53 4.95
C GLU A 221 -12.87 26.36 5.15
N LEU A 222 -12.40 25.10 5.09
CA LEU A 222 -13.25 23.93 5.39
C LEU A 222 -13.89 24.04 6.78
N LEU A 223 -13.11 24.42 7.80
CA LEU A 223 -13.59 24.52 9.18
C LEU A 223 -14.47 25.76 9.43
N LYS A 224 -14.16 26.90 8.80
CA LYS A 224 -14.82 28.19 9.11
C LYS A 224 -15.98 28.51 8.17
N ASP A 225 -15.82 28.20 6.88
CA ASP A 225 -16.72 28.68 5.84
C ASP A 225 -17.63 27.56 5.30
N GLU A 226 -17.09 26.31 5.18
CA GLU A 226 -17.83 25.17 4.62
C GLU A 226 -18.59 24.33 5.67
N GLY A 227 -18.41 24.67 6.97
CA GLY A 227 -19.16 24.11 8.08
C GLY A 227 -18.74 22.67 8.46
N PHE A 228 -17.50 22.26 8.14
CA PHE A 228 -16.94 21.03 8.69
C PHE A 228 -16.47 21.25 10.13
N GLU A 229 -16.76 20.31 11.01
CA GLU A 229 -16.46 20.41 12.45
C GLU A 229 -15.10 19.81 12.82
N ALA A 230 -14.62 18.88 12.00
CA ALA A 230 -13.26 18.33 12.09
C ALA A 230 -12.74 17.91 10.71
N VAL A 231 -11.41 17.79 10.63
CA VAL A 231 -10.69 17.39 9.42
C VAL A 231 -9.75 16.24 9.74
N PHE A 232 -9.75 15.20 8.90
CA PHE A 232 -8.73 14.13 8.90
C PHE A 232 -7.80 14.29 7.70
N ILE A 233 -6.48 14.35 7.92
CA ILE A 233 -5.45 14.42 6.87
C ILE A 233 -4.88 13.03 6.63
N GLY A 234 -5.24 12.42 5.50
CA GLY A 234 -4.74 11.15 5.01
C GLY A 234 -4.10 11.28 3.63
N SER A 235 -3.37 12.39 3.39
CA SER A 235 -2.80 12.77 2.07
C SER A 235 -1.64 11.90 1.60
N GLY A 236 -1.17 10.97 2.42
CA GLY A 236 -0.11 10.03 2.07
C GLY A 236 1.28 10.66 1.95
N ALA A 237 2.20 9.93 1.28
CA ALA A 237 3.57 10.35 1.00
C ALA A 237 3.88 10.04 -0.47
N GLY A 238 3.73 11.02 -1.35
CA GLY A 238 3.87 10.86 -2.80
C GLY A 238 5.07 11.56 -3.42
N LEU A 239 5.86 12.33 -2.63
CA LEU A 239 7.03 13.05 -3.13
C LEU A 239 8.24 12.10 -3.20
N PRO A 240 8.77 11.76 -4.40
CA PRO A 240 9.84 10.80 -4.55
C PRO A 240 11.17 11.29 -3.98
N MET A 241 12.02 10.34 -3.56
CA MET A 241 13.39 10.58 -3.12
C MET A 241 14.38 10.15 -4.21
N PHE A 242 15.46 10.91 -4.35
CA PHE A 242 16.58 10.68 -5.24
C PHE A 242 17.89 10.52 -4.46
N MET A 243 18.94 10.03 -5.10
CA MET A 243 20.25 9.80 -4.46
C MET A 243 21.12 11.06 -4.40
N GLY A 244 20.91 12.01 -5.31
CA GLY A 244 21.77 13.18 -5.49
C GLY A 244 23.08 12.85 -6.22
N ILE A 245 23.08 11.82 -7.09
CA ILE A 245 24.24 11.43 -7.89
C ILE A 245 24.24 12.11 -9.26
N PRO A 246 25.41 12.24 -9.90
CA PRO A 246 25.50 12.78 -11.27
C PRO A 246 24.60 12.00 -12.24
N GLY A 247 23.96 12.71 -13.16
CA GLY A 247 23.12 12.14 -14.20
C GLY A 247 21.66 11.85 -13.80
N GLU A 248 21.25 12.05 -12.54
CA GLU A 248 19.86 11.79 -12.10
C GLU A 248 18.78 12.65 -12.79
N ASN A 249 19.18 13.73 -13.46
CA ASN A 249 18.25 14.59 -14.22
C ASN A 249 18.21 14.27 -15.73
N ALA A 250 18.87 13.20 -16.15
CA ALA A 250 18.94 12.78 -17.53
C ALA A 250 17.60 12.29 -18.08
N ASN A 251 17.41 12.36 -19.38
CA ASN A 251 16.31 11.73 -20.09
C ASN A 251 16.38 10.20 -19.94
N GLY A 252 15.26 9.56 -19.56
CA GLY A 252 15.21 8.14 -19.24
C GLY A 252 15.40 7.81 -17.76
N VAL A 253 15.54 8.84 -16.89
CA VAL A 253 15.50 8.66 -15.44
C VAL A 253 14.12 9.03 -14.91
N PHE A 254 13.50 8.11 -14.20
CA PHE A 254 12.17 8.29 -13.61
C PHE A 254 12.17 7.96 -12.12
N SER A 255 11.30 8.59 -11.36
CA SER A 255 10.91 8.04 -10.06
C SER A 255 9.95 6.87 -10.26
N ALA A 256 9.98 5.88 -9.35
CA ALA A 256 9.02 4.78 -9.38
C ALA A 256 7.58 5.28 -9.26
N ASN A 257 7.33 6.37 -8.50
CA ASN A 257 6.01 6.98 -8.42
C ASN A 257 5.50 7.48 -9.77
N GLU A 258 6.33 8.17 -10.54
CA GLU A 258 5.97 8.64 -11.88
C GLU A 258 5.72 7.46 -12.83
N PHE A 259 6.67 6.52 -12.89
CA PHE A 259 6.57 5.35 -13.76
C PHE A 259 5.32 4.51 -13.47
N LEU A 260 5.04 4.23 -12.18
CA LEU A 260 3.88 3.46 -11.76
C LEU A 260 2.57 4.24 -11.95
N THR A 261 2.55 5.56 -11.71
CA THR A 261 1.36 6.38 -11.95
C THR A 261 0.97 6.38 -13.42
N ARG A 262 1.94 6.52 -14.34
CA ARG A 262 1.69 6.43 -15.79
C ARG A 262 1.10 5.09 -16.17
N ASN A 263 1.61 3.99 -15.61
CA ASN A 263 1.12 2.65 -15.90
C ASN A 263 -0.23 2.36 -15.23
N ASN A 264 -0.38 2.58 -13.94
CA ASN A 264 -1.54 2.12 -13.18
C ASN A 264 -2.74 3.07 -13.28
N LEU A 265 -2.55 4.36 -13.01
CA LEU A 265 -3.61 5.36 -13.03
C LEU A 265 -3.95 5.81 -14.46
N MET A 266 -2.89 6.06 -15.25
CA MET A 266 -3.00 6.57 -16.61
C MET A 266 -2.97 5.46 -17.67
N LYS A 267 -2.87 4.19 -17.25
CA LYS A 267 -3.01 2.97 -18.06
C LYS A 267 -2.07 2.90 -19.28
N ALA A 268 -0.83 3.39 -19.14
CA ALA A 268 0.16 3.42 -20.23
C ALA A 268 0.49 2.02 -20.82
N PHE A 269 0.22 0.95 -20.10
CA PHE A 269 0.40 -0.43 -20.59
C PHE A 269 -0.69 -0.88 -21.59
N ARG A 270 -1.74 -0.07 -21.81
CA ARG A 270 -2.85 -0.40 -22.69
C ARG A 270 -2.72 0.33 -24.02
N GLU A 271 -2.97 -0.36 -25.12
CA GLU A 271 -2.93 0.19 -26.47
C GLU A 271 -4.03 1.23 -26.78
N ASP A 272 -5.15 1.17 -26.01
CA ASP A 272 -6.29 2.09 -26.18
C ASP A 272 -6.15 3.38 -25.33
N TYR A 273 -4.95 3.65 -24.77
CA TYR A 273 -4.64 4.86 -24.01
C TYR A 273 -3.41 5.57 -24.59
N ASP A 274 -3.51 6.90 -24.79
CA ASP A 274 -2.45 7.74 -25.36
C ASP A 274 -1.44 8.22 -24.29
N THR A 275 -1.28 7.52 -23.17
CA THR A 275 -0.35 7.91 -22.11
C THR A 275 1.09 7.67 -22.56
N PRO A 276 1.93 8.73 -22.67
CA PRO A 276 3.32 8.56 -23.08
C PRO A 276 4.12 7.84 -21.99
N ILE A 277 4.90 6.85 -22.41
CA ILE A 277 5.86 6.14 -21.55
C ILE A 277 7.11 5.81 -22.35
N VAL A 278 8.26 5.82 -21.69
CA VAL A 278 9.50 5.30 -22.27
C VAL A 278 9.46 3.77 -22.16
N HIS A 279 9.83 3.10 -23.25
CA HIS A 279 10.01 1.66 -23.29
C HIS A 279 11.51 1.35 -23.35
N GLY A 280 12.16 1.30 -22.20
CA GLY A 280 13.54 0.87 -22.10
C GLY A 280 13.68 -0.61 -22.50
N LYS A 281 14.76 -0.93 -23.23
CA LYS A 281 15.11 -2.32 -23.53
C LYS A 281 15.82 -2.97 -22.36
N LYS A 282 16.65 -2.20 -21.66
CA LYS A 282 17.35 -2.58 -20.43
C LYS A 282 17.08 -1.54 -19.36
N VAL A 283 16.43 -1.94 -18.29
CA VAL A 283 15.97 -1.05 -17.23
C VAL A 283 16.65 -1.38 -15.92
N ALA A 284 17.24 -0.37 -15.28
CA ALA A 284 17.71 -0.47 -13.90
C ALA A 284 16.66 0.07 -12.92
N VAL A 285 16.25 -0.73 -11.95
CA VAL A 285 15.41 -0.30 -10.83
C VAL A 285 16.25 -0.22 -9.57
N VAL A 286 16.42 0.98 -9.04
CA VAL A 286 17.26 1.23 -7.86
C VAL A 286 16.42 1.19 -6.59
N GLY A 287 16.58 0.12 -5.80
CA GLY A 287 15.86 -0.09 -4.55
C GLY A 287 15.51 -1.55 -4.31
N GLY A 288 15.06 -1.89 -3.10
CA GLY A 288 14.75 -3.28 -2.72
C GLY A 288 13.41 -3.43 -1.97
N GLY A 289 12.55 -2.42 -1.99
CA GLY A 289 11.23 -2.45 -1.35
C GLY A 289 10.13 -2.96 -2.28
N ASN A 290 8.88 -3.01 -1.77
CA ASN A 290 7.72 -3.42 -2.58
C ASN A 290 7.55 -2.57 -3.83
N VAL A 291 7.80 -1.26 -3.74
CA VAL A 291 7.69 -0.33 -4.89
C VAL A 291 8.74 -0.66 -5.96
N ALA A 292 9.95 -1.11 -5.56
CA ALA A 292 10.96 -1.56 -6.50
C ALA A 292 10.54 -2.84 -7.22
N MET A 293 9.94 -3.81 -6.49
CA MET A 293 9.39 -5.03 -7.11
C MET A 293 8.25 -4.69 -8.08
N ASP A 294 7.38 -3.77 -7.69
CA ASP A 294 6.26 -3.29 -8.53
C ASP A 294 6.76 -2.62 -9.82
N ALA A 295 7.75 -1.73 -9.72
CA ALA A 295 8.36 -1.06 -10.88
C ALA A 295 9.10 -2.05 -11.79
N ALA A 296 9.91 -2.94 -11.21
CA ALA A 296 10.67 -3.94 -11.96
C ALA A 296 9.77 -4.91 -12.73
N ARG A 297 8.75 -5.44 -12.06
CA ARG A 297 7.79 -6.37 -12.67
C ARG A 297 6.90 -5.69 -13.72
N THR A 298 6.64 -4.38 -13.55
CA THR A 298 5.93 -3.57 -14.56
C THR A 298 6.81 -3.35 -15.79
N ALA A 299 8.08 -2.94 -15.62
CA ALA A 299 9.03 -2.75 -16.73
C ALA A 299 9.25 -4.05 -17.52
N LEU A 300 9.37 -5.19 -16.84
CA LEU A 300 9.46 -6.51 -17.48
C LEU A 300 8.26 -6.80 -18.40
N ARG A 301 7.03 -6.50 -17.93
CA ARG A 301 5.79 -6.68 -18.70
C ARG A 301 5.68 -5.75 -19.90
N LEU A 302 6.38 -4.62 -19.86
CA LEU A 302 6.55 -3.70 -21.00
C LEU A 302 7.64 -4.15 -21.98
N GLY A 303 8.31 -5.29 -21.73
CA GLY A 303 9.26 -5.94 -22.63
C GLY A 303 10.73 -5.70 -22.33
N ALA A 304 11.06 -5.09 -21.18
CA ALA A 304 12.45 -4.82 -20.80
C ALA A 304 13.18 -6.03 -20.20
N GLU A 305 14.50 -6.11 -20.39
CA GLU A 305 15.41 -6.81 -19.50
C GLU A 305 15.60 -5.93 -18.25
N VAL A 306 15.36 -6.46 -17.04
CA VAL A 306 15.31 -5.65 -15.83
C VAL A 306 16.35 -6.07 -14.80
N HIS A 307 17.10 -5.08 -14.32
CA HIS A 307 18.07 -5.17 -13.23
C HIS A 307 17.54 -4.47 -11.98
N VAL A 308 17.40 -5.19 -10.88
CA VAL A 308 17.13 -4.59 -9.55
C VAL A 308 18.46 -4.38 -8.84
N ILE A 309 18.84 -3.11 -8.66
CA ILE A 309 20.10 -2.73 -8.00
C ILE A 309 19.82 -2.45 -6.54
N TYR A 310 20.46 -3.22 -5.65
CA TYR A 310 20.24 -3.07 -4.21
C TYR A 310 21.56 -3.15 -3.42
N ARG A 311 21.77 -2.16 -2.54
CA ARG A 311 23.02 -1.97 -1.79
C ARG A 311 23.29 -2.97 -0.66
N ARG A 312 22.32 -3.83 -0.30
CA ARG A 312 22.46 -4.89 0.71
C ARG A 312 22.25 -6.26 0.07
N SER A 313 22.30 -7.32 0.88
CA SER A 313 22.00 -8.67 0.42
C SER A 313 20.50 -8.96 0.37
N GLU A 314 20.16 -10.15 -0.11
CA GLU A 314 18.79 -10.63 -0.19
C GLU A 314 18.09 -10.68 1.18
N ALA A 315 18.83 -11.05 2.22
CA ALA A 315 18.29 -11.16 3.58
C ALA A 315 17.81 -9.81 4.15
N GLU A 316 18.32 -8.68 3.63
CA GLU A 316 17.93 -7.33 4.03
C GLU A 316 16.91 -6.69 3.09
N LEU A 317 16.39 -7.40 2.07
CA LEU A 317 15.32 -6.87 1.20
C LEU A 317 14.06 -6.57 2.02
N PRO A 318 13.56 -5.32 2.01
CA PRO A 318 12.35 -4.98 2.75
C PRO A 318 11.05 -5.33 2.01
N ALA A 319 11.14 -5.79 0.76
CA ALA A 319 9.98 -6.25 0.00
C ALA A 319 9.39 -7.54 0.58
N ARG A 320 8.11 -7.78 0.34
CA ARG A 320 7.45 -9.05 0.66
C ARG A 320 8.17 -10.21 -0.01
N ALA A 321 8.36 -11.30 0.75
CA ALA A 321 9.03 -12.50 0.23
C ALA A 321 8.33 -13.07 -1.02
N GLU A 322 6.99 -13.06 -1.06
CA GLU A 322 6.18 -13.47 -2.21
C GLU A 322 6.50 -12.63 -3.46
N GLU A 323 6.66 -11.31 -3.33
CA GLU A 323 6.96 -10.42 -4.45
C GLU A 323 8.39 -10.57 -4.97
N VAL A 324 9.36 -10.80 -4.08
CA VAL A 324 10.74 -11.12 -4.46
C VAL A 324 10.80 -12.46 -5.20
N HIS A 325 10.08 -13.46 -4.71
CA HIS A 325 9.98 -14.77 -5.34
C HIS A 325 9.39 -14.67 -6.75
N HIS A 326 8.27 -13.98 -6.89
CA HIS A 326 7.63 -13.76 -8.19
C HIS A 326 8.56 -13.01 -9.16
N ALA A 327 9.28 -11.98 -8.71
CA ALA A 327 10.20 -11.23 -9.53
C ALA A 327 11.34 -12.13 -10.10
N LYS A 328 11.88 -13.00 -9.25
CA LYS A 328 12.93 -13.97 -9.67
C LYS A 328 12.41 -15.01 -10.67
N GLU A 329 11.22 -15.58 -10.41
CA GLU A 329 10.62 -16.56 -11.33
C GLU A 329 10.27 -15.94 -12.69
N GLU A 330 9.91 -14.66 -12.71
CA GLU A 330 9.63 -13.89 -13.93
C GLU A 330 10.91 -13.53 -14.71
N GLY A 331 12.11 -13.71 -14.13
CA GLY A 331 13.39 -13.54 -14.80
C GLY A 331 14.09 -12.21 -14.56
N ILE A 332 13.68 -11.45 -13.53
CA ILE A 332 14.35 -10.21 -13.13
C ILE A 332 15.72 -10.52 -12.51
N ILE A 333 16.73 -9.78 -12.92
CA ILE A 333 18.11 -9.90 -12.48
C ILE A 333 18.29 -9.07 -11.19
N PHE A 334 18.89 -9.66 -10.16
CA PHE A 334 19.16 -8.97 -8.90
C PHE A 334 20.66 -8.69 -8.74
N ASP A 335 21.06 -7.44 -8.90
CA ASP A 335 22.39 -6.93 -8.62
C ASP A 335 22.45 -6.48 -7.14
N LEU A 336 22.65 -7.47 -6.28
CA LEU A 336 22.74 -7.26 -4.83
C LEU A 336 24.15 -6.76 -4.44
N LEU A 337 24.29 -6.19 -3.25
CA LEU A 337 25.54 -5.60 -2.77
C LEU A 337 26.14 -4.62 -3.81
N THR A 338 25.27 -3.82 -4.40
CA THR A 338 25.58 -2.91 -5.48
C THR A 338 24.89 -1.57 -5.25
N ASN A 339 25.64 -0.47 -5.32
CA ASN A 339 25.12 0.88 -5.12
C ASN A 339 25.46 1.77 -6.32
N PRO A 340 24.50 2.47 -6.92
CA PRO A 340 24.77 3.43 -7.97
C PRO A 340 25.60 4.62 -7.46
N VAL A 341 26.51 5.11 -8.29
CA VAL A 341 27.33 6.32 -8.00
C VAL A 341 27.20 7.39 -9.08
N GLU A 342 26.79 7.00 -10.30
CA GLU A 342 26.61 7.92 -11.43
C GLU A 342 25.69 7.28 -12.47
N ILE A 343 24.88 8.08 -13.14
CA ILE A 343 24.13 7.70 -14.34
C ILE A 343 24.86 8.24 -15.55
N LEU A 344 25.16 7.36 -16.49
CA LEU A 344 25.90 7.67 -17.70
C LEU A 344 24.93 8.08 -18.82
N THR A 345 25.32 9.11 -19.58
CA THR A 345 24.46 9.67 -20.64
C THR A 345 25.23 9.82 -21.94
N ASP A 346 24.49 9.93 -23.05
CA ASP A 346 25.01 10.37 -24.34
C ASP A 346 25.09 11.90 -24.45
N ASP A 347 25.46 12.40 -25.61
CA ASP A 347 25.57 13.83 -25.94
C ASP A 347 24.23 14.58 -25.99
N LYS A 348 23.10 13.87 -25.86
CA LYS A 348 21.73 14.40 -25.81
C LYS A 348 21.09 14.22 -24.44
N ASP A 349 21.87 13.94 -23.42
CA ASP A 349 21.42 13.64 -22.04
C ASP A 349 20.45 12.45 -21.93
N TRP A 350 20.53 11.44 -22.82
CA TRP A 350 19.82 10.19 -22.67
C TRP A 350 20.68 9.16 -21.92
N VAL A 351 20.05 8.40 -21.05
CA VAL A 351 20.67 7.31 -20.29
C VAL A 351 21.28 6.27 -21.24
N THR A 352 22.53 5.90 -20.99
CA THR A 352 23.25 4.84 -21.70
C THR A 352 23.81 3.76 -20.77
N GLY A 353 23.83 4.05 -19.46
CA GLY A 353 24.31 3.11 -18.46
C GLY A 353 24.21 3.66 -17.05
N ILE A 354 24.55 2.84 -16.10
CA ILE A 354 24.66 3.20 -14.69
C ILE A 354 25.98 2.68 -14.14
N ARG A 355 26.78 3.59 -13.55
CA ARG A 355 28.02 3.22 -12.85
C ARG A 355 27.68 2.90 -11.40
N CYS A 356 28.12 1.73 -10.96
CA CYS A 356 27.87 1.20 -9.64
C CYS A 356 29.17 0.87 -8.92
N ILE A 357 29.13 0.83 -7.60
CA ILE A 357 30.22 0.35 -6.74
C ILE A 357 29.74 -0.90 -5.97
N ARG A 358 30.66 -1.84 -5.75
CA ARG A 358 30.38 -3.02 -4.93
C ARG A 358 30.30 -2.66 -3.46
N MET A 359 29.44 -3.37 -2.74
CA MET A 359 29.20 -3.16 -1.31
C MET A 359 29.57 -4.41 -0.52
N GLU A 360 29.98 -4.22 0.72
CA GLU A 360 30.03 -5.26 1.75
C GLU A 360 29.10 -4.94 2.90
N LEU A 361 28.79 -5.91 3.73
CA LEU A 361 27.91 -5.73 4.88
C LEU A 361 28.72 -5.60 6.18
N GLY A 362 28.65 -4.44 6.80
CA GLY A 362 29.18 -4.15 8.12
C GLY A 362 28.24 -4.56 9.26
N GLU A 363 28.41 -3.91 10.41
CA GLU A 363 27.60 -4.16 11.60
C GLU A 363 26.12 -3.78 11.39
N PRO A 364 25.20 -4.44 12.14
CA PRO A 364 23.78 -4.11 12.09
C PRO A 364 23.49 -2.66 12.52
N ASP A 365 22.57 -2.00 11.82
CA ASP A 365 22.01 -0.71 12.20
C ASP A 365 20.95 -0.84 13.31
N ALA A 366 20.38 0.28 13.77
CA ALA A 366 19.34 0.31 14.81
C ALA A 366 18.06 -0.49 14.44
N SER A 367 17.85 -0.80 13.15
CA SER A 367 16.77 -1.66 12.68
C SER A 367 17.15 -3.15 12.64
N GLY A 368 18.35 -3.50 13.02
CA GLY A 368 18.91 -4.87 12.97
C GLY A 368 19.40 -5.28 11.57
N ARG A 369 19.35 -4.39 10.56
CA ARG A 369 19.87 -4.67 9.22
C ARG A 369 21.33 -4.25 9.13
N ARG A 370 22.16 -5.08 8.49
CA ARG A 370 23.58 -4.81 8.32
C ARG A 370 23.81 -3.57 7.45
N ARG A 371 24.71 -2.70 7.89
CA ARG A 371 25.03 -1.46 7.19
C ARG A 371 25.80 -1.76 5.91
N PRO A 372 25.39 -1.22 4.73
CA PRO A 372 26.18 -1.35 3.52
C PRO A 372 27.42 -0.44 3.59
N VAL A 373 28.59 -0.97 3.20
CA VAL A 373 29.87 -0.28 3.15
C VAL A 373 30.43 -0.42 1.74
N GLU A 374 30.91 0.67 1.15
CA GLU A 374 31.50 0.68 -0.18
C GLU A 374 32.88 -0.02 -0.19
N ILE A 375 33.15 -0.80 -1.24
CA ILE A 375 34.46 -1.39 -1.51
C ILE A 375 35.19 -0.46 -2.47
N PRO A 376 36.18 0.33 -2.03
CA PRO A 376 36.87 1.30 -2.88
C PRO A 376 37.57 0.63 -4.08
N GLY A 377 37.46 1.24 -5.27
CA GLY A 377 38.08 0.75 -6.48
C GLY A 377 37.36 -0.44 -7.13
N SER A 378 36.11 -0.69 -6.75
CA SER A 378 35.28 -1.77 -7.27
C SER A 378 34.18 -1.28 -8.25
N GLU A 379 34.34 -0.07 -8.76
CA GLU A 379 33.40 0.53 -9.69
C GLU A 379 33.28 -0.29 -10.96
N PHE A 380 32.07 -0.39 -11.48
CA PHE A 380 31.74 -1.07 -12.73
C PHE A 380 30.49 -0.47 -13.35
N GLU A 381 30.26 -0.76 -14.61
CA GLU A 381 29.14 -0.20 -15.36
C GLU A 381 28.16 -1.31 -15.76
N ILE A 382 26.87 -0.97 -15.74
CA ILE A 382 25.78 -1.77 -16.27
C ILE A 382 25.17 -0.96 -17.41
N GLU A 383 25.12 -1.52 -18.61
CA GLU A 383 24.48 -0.90 -19.76
C GLU A 383 22.96 -0.94 -19.57
N VAL A 384 22.33 0.22 -19.49
CA VAL A 384 20.87 0.40 -19.41
C VAL A 384 20.46 1.64 -20.16
N ASP A 385 19.24 1.69 -20.66
CA ASP A 385 18.67 2.84 -21.37
C ASP A 385 17.51 3.52 -20.60
N GLU A 386 17.16 2.98 -19.43
CA GLU A 386 16.20 3.58 -18.50
C GLU A 386 16.59 3.27 -17.06
N VAL A 387 16.41 4.25 -16.18
CA VAL A 387 16.64 4.09 -14.72
C VAL A 387 15.39 4.52 -13.94
N ILE A 388 14.93 3.65 -13.04
CA ILE A 388 13.78 3.91 -12.17
C ILE A 388 14.23 3.98 -10.71
N MET A 389 14.17 5.18 -10.12
CA MET A 389 14.53 5.42 -8.72
C MET A 389 13.40 5.00 -7.79
N SER A 390 13.63 3.98 -6.97
CA SER A 390 12.65 3.38 -6.05
C SER A 390 13.12 3.44 -4.60
N LEU A 391 13.53 4.64 -4.13
CA LEU A 391 14.22 4.86 -2.86
C LEU A 391 13.29 5.24 -1.70
N GLY A 392 11.99 5.29 -1.95
CA GLY A 392 10.97 5.72 -1.01
C GLY A 392 10.43 7.11 -1.33
N THR A 393 9.51 7.56 -0.49
CA THR A 393 8.78 8.81 -0.67
C THR A 393 8.63 9.57 0.64
N SER A 394 8.35 10.87 0.56
CA SER A 394 8.02 11.76 1.66
C SER A 394 6.67 12.43 1.46
N PRO A 395 6.01 12.93 2.53
CA PRO A 395 4.79 13.72 2.40
C PRO A 395 5.01 15.00 1.58
N ASN A 396 4.01 15.35 0.76
CA ASN A 396 4.01 16.64 0.06
C ASN A 396 3.81 17.77 1.08
N PRO A 397 4.66 18.80 1.12
CA PRO A 397 4.59 19.88 2.11
C PRO A 397 3.43 20.86 1.88
N LEU A 398 2.65 20.72 0.81
CA LEU A 398 1.59 21.67 0.46
C LEU A 398 0.63 21.92 1.63
N ILE A 399 0.07 20.85 2.22
CA ILE A 399 -0.90 20.99 3.32
C ILE A 399 -0.26 21.67 4.53
N SER A 400 0.92 21.23 4.96
CA SER A 400 1.59 21.81 6.12
C SER A 400 2.03 23.25 5.91
N SER A 401 2.43 23.62 4.69
CA SER A 401 2.86 24.99 4.35
C SER A 401 1.69 25.98 4.21
N THR A 402 0.46 25.48 3.98
CA THR A 402 -0.74 26.30 3.82
C THR A 402 -1.68 26.26 5.02
N THR A 403 -1.30 25.55 6.10
CA THR A 403 -2.11 25.37 7.30
C THR A 403 -1.35 25.88 8.52
N TYR A 404 -1.70 27.08 8.98
CA TYR A 404 -1.07 27.68 10.16
C TYR A 404 -1.36 26.84 11.43
N GLY A 405 -0.35 26.64 12.26
CA GLY A 405 -0.46 25.90 13.52
C GLY A 405 -0.43 24.38 13.38
N LEU A 406 -0.12 23.85 12.20
CA LEU A 406 0.08 22.43 11.97
C LEU A 406 1.57 22.08 12.01
N ASP A 407 2.01 21.39 13.06
CA ASP A 407 3.40 21.02 13.26
C ASP A 407 3.85 19.87 12.37
N VAL A 408 5.11 19.93 11.91
CA VAL A 408 5.77 18.87 11.17
C VAL A 408 7.13 18.55 11.79
N ASN A 409 7.56 17.31 11.65
CA ASN A 409 8.88 16.86 12.10
C ASN A 409 9.97 17.14 11.04
N ARG A 410 11.24 16.78 11.36
CA ARG A 410 12.40 16.97 10.46
C ARG A 410 12.27 16.27 9.10
N ARG A 411 11.41 15.22 9.00
CA ARG A 411 11.11 14.49 7.76
C ARG A 411 9.92 15.07 7.02
N LYS A 412 9.42 16.23 7.43
CA LYS A 412 8.22 16.89 6.89
C LYS A 412 6.92 16.09 7.06
N CYS A 413 6.92 15.08 7.95
CA CYS A 413 5.72 14.37 8.33
C CYS A 413 4.95 15.19 9.37
N ILE A 414 3.62 15.17 9.28
CA ILE A 414 2.73 15.83 10.26
C ILE A 414 2.92 15.18 11.64
N VAL A 415 3.02 15.99 12.68
CA VAL A 415 3.08 15.50 14.06
C VAL A 415 1.66 15.20 14.53
N ALA A 416 1.40 13.96 14.90
CA ALA A 416 0.12 13.51 15.41
C ALA A 416 0.29 12.46 16.51
N GLU A 417 -0.68 12.39 17.42
CA GLU A 417 -0.77 11.34 18.44
C GLU A 417 -1.10 9.99 17.78
N GLU A 418 -0.41 8.93 18.12
CA GLU A 418 -0.60 7.60 17.51
C GLU A 418 -1.99 7.01 17.78
N GLU A 419 -2.51 7.21 19.01
CA GLU A 419 -3.76 6.58 19.46
C GLU A 419 -5.03 7.26 18.92
N THR A 420 -4.95 8.55 18.57
CA THR A 420 -6.09 9.38 18.21
C THR A 420 -5.94 10.12 16.88
N GLY A 421 -4.74 10.16 16.33
CA GLY A 421 -4.41 10.98 15.17
C GLY A 421 -4.45 12.49 15.42
N LYS A 422 -4.64 12.97 16.68
CA LYS A 422 -4.75 14.39 17.01
C LYS A 422 -3.47 15.13 16.67
N THR A 423 -3.59 16.26 15.99
CA THR A 423 -2.46 17.13 15.62
C THR A 423 -2.34 18.32 16.59
N SER A 424 -1.33 19.17 16.35
CA SER A 424 -1.16 20.45 17.08
C SER A 424 -2.28 21.47 16.81
N LYS A 425 -3.06 21.29 15.73
CA LYS A 425 -4.17 22.18 15.35
C LYS A 425 -5.51 21.61 15.82
N GLU A 426 -6.29 22.40 16.57
CA GLU A 426 -7.60 21.97 17.07
C GLU A 426 -8.57 21.60 15.94
N GLY A 427 -9.29 20.48 16.12
CA GLY A 427 -10.23 19.94 15.13
C GLY A 427 -9.55 19.27 13.94
N VAL A 428 -8.21 19.20 13.91
CA VAL A 428 -7.43 18.59 12.81
C VAL A 428 -6.72 17.34 13.29
N TYR A 429 -6.93 16.25 12.57
CA TYR A 429 -6.40 14.92 12.81
C TYR A 429 -5.58 14.48 11.58
N ALA A 430 -4.64 13.58 11.77
CA ALA A 430 -3.82 13.06 10.67
C ALA A 430 -3.45 11.61 10.90
N GLY A 431 -3.21 10.87 9.81
CA GLY A 431 -2.78 9.48 9.89
C GLY A 431 -2.23 8.93 8.57
N GLY A 432 -1.69 7.71 8.64
CA GLY A 432 -1.03 7.03 7.53
C GLY A 432 0.29 7.68 7.15
N ASP A 433 0.69 7.53 5.89
CA ASP A 433 2.02 7.93 5.42
C ASP A 433 2.28 9.45 5.54
N ALA A 434 1.26 10.28 5.68
CA ALA A 434 1.40 11.71 5.98
C ALA A 434 2.04 11.96 7.35
N VAL A 435 1.94 11.02 8.28
CA VAL A 435 2.47 11.07 9.66
C VAL A 435 3.72 10.21 9.83
N THR A 436 3.70 8.99 9.32
CA THR A 436 4.78 8.01 9.54
C THR A 436 5.86 8.00 8.46
N GLY A 437 5.60 8.61 7.31
CA GLY A 437 6.30 8.32 6.06
C GLY A 437 5.74 7.04 5.42
N ALA A 438 6.26 6.68 4.24
CA ALA A 438 5.75 5.53 3.48
C ALA A 438 5.81 4.22 4.28
N ALA A 439 4.66 3.56 4.41
CA ALA A 439 4.50 2.31 5.16
C ALA A 439 3.63 1.30 4.37
N THR A 440 2.70 0.62 5.03
CA THR A 440 1.83 -0.37 4.39
C THR A 440 0.37 0.08 4.38
N VAL A 441 -0.41 -0.46 3.44
CA VAL A 441 -1.86 -0.20 3.34
C VAL A 441 -2.56 -0.40 4.68
N ILE A 442 -2.31 -1.54 5.35
CA ILE A 442 -3.00 -1.89 6.60
C ILE A 442 -2.59 -1.00 7.78
N LEU A 443 -1.33 -0.53 7.83
CA LEU A 443 -0.89 0.44 8.85
C LEU A 443 -1.58 1.80 8.64
N ALA A 444 -1.70 2.24 7.39
CA ALA A 444 -2.44 3.44 7.06
C ALA A 444 -3.93 3.32 7.43
N MET A 445 -4.54 2.16 7.22
CA MET A 445 -5.90 1.86 7.67
C MET A 445 -6.03 1.93 9.19
N GLY A 446 -5.07 1.36 9.93
CA GLY A 446 -5.02 1.44 11.40
C GLY A 446 -4.99 2.89 11.90
N ALA A 447 -4.17 3.74 11.27
CA ALA A 447 -4.12 5.16 11.56
C ALA A 447 -5.44 5.90 11.20
N GLY A 448 -6.10 5.49 10.11
CA GLY A 448 -7.44 5.99 9.77
C GLY A 448 -8.49 5.67 10.82
N LYS A 449 -8.47 4.45 11.40
CA LYS A 449 -9.33 4.05 12.53
C LYS A 449 -9.05 4.88 13.78
N ALA A 450 -7.78 5.10 14.11
CA ALA A 450 -7.37 5.94 15.24
C ALA A 450 -7.89 7.38 15.06
N GLY A 451 -7.75 7.94 13.86
CA GLY A 451 -8.27 9.26 13.53
C GLY A 451 -9.81 9.36 13.63
N ALA A 452 -10.52 8.34 13.14
CA ALA A 452 -11.99 8.28 13.27
C ALA A 452 -12.43 8.27 14.73
N LYS A 453 -11.76 7.46 15.56
CA LYS A 453 -12.01 7.41 17.01
C LYS A 453 -11.73 8.77 17.66
N GLY A 454 -10.58 9.39 17.37
CA GLY A 454 -10.22 10.70 17.95
C GLY A 454 -11.22 11.82 17.57
N ILE A 455 -11.69 11.81 16.32
CA ILE A 455 -12.71 12.76 15.85
C ILE A 455 -14.06 12.52 16.56
N ASP A 456 -14.51 11.27 16.70
CA ASP A 456 -15.75 10.94 17.40
C ASP A 456 -15.71 11.39 18.87
N GLU A 457 -14.61 11.15 19.56
CA GLU A 457 -14.40 11.62 20.95
C GLU A 457 -14.41 13.16 21.04
N TYR A 458 -13.78 13.85 20.10
CA TYR A 458 -13.76 15.31 20.04
C TYR A 458 -15.14 15.93 19.83
N ILE A 459 -15.90 15.43 18.85
CA ILE A 459 -17.25 15.95 18.58
C ILE A 459 -18.18 15.70 19.78
N LYS A 460 -18.12 14.52 20.39
CA LYS A 460 -18.89 14.21 21.62
C LYS A 460 -18.53 15.13 22.77
N SER A 461 -17.26 15.48 22.95
CA SER A 461 -16.80 16.37 24.02
C SER A 461 -17.26 17.82 23.85
N LYS A 462 -17.52 18.27 22.61
CA LYS A 462 -18.07 19.61 22.32
C LYS A 462 -19.56 19.72 22.61
N ASN A 463 -20.26 18.60 22.61
CA ASN A 463 -21.73 18.55 22.80
C ASN A 463 -22.15 18.10 24.23
N ALA A 464 -21.16 17.82 25.10
CA ALA A 464 -21.37 17.49 26.50
C ALA A 464 -21.26 18.73 27.38
#